data_d57ab13a2a84ad7222776197e0057d8f
#
_entry.id   d57ab13a2a84ad7222776197e0057d8f
#
_cell.length_a   1.000
_cell.length_b   1.000
_cell.length_c   1.000
_cell.angle_alpha   90.00
_cell.angle_beta   90.00
_cell.angle_gamma   90.00
#
_symmetry.space_group_name_H-M   'P 1'
#
loop_
_entity.id
_entity.type
_entity.pdbx_description
1 polymer ?
#
loop_
_entity_poly.entity_id
_entity_poly.type
_entity_poly.pdbx_seq_one_letter_code
_entity_poly.pdbx_strand_id
1 'polypeptide(L)'
;MKTKGYAALSAKSALVPYEFNRRSLRPRDVALDIYYAGICHSDIHQAREEWGPSIFPMVPGHEIVGKVIEIGSQASKFKVGELIGVGVFVDSCRICSSCLAGLEQYCLEGMTGTYNALERDGKTVAYGGYCDKFVIDEDYAVHVPQNLDLAGVAPLMCAGITLYPPLKNWNAGPGKKVGVMGLGGLGHMGVKFANALGAETTVFSHSPSKELDAKKMGSVS
;
A
#
# COMPACT_ATOMS: atom_id res chain seq x y z
N MET A 1 -13.94 -3.83 -16.67
CA MET A 1 -14.88 -3.87 -15.50
C MET A 1 -15.25 -2.45 -15.12
N LYS A 2 -16.55 -2.12 -15.13
CA LYS A 2 -17.02 -0.77 -14.73
C LYS A 2 -16.76 -0.56 -13.23
N THR A 3 -16.17 0.58 -12.89
CA THR A 3 -15.68 0.90 -11.53
C THR A 3 -16.11 2.31 -11.17
N LYS A 4 -16.51 2.51 -9.94
CA LYS A 4 -16.89 3.81 -9.36
C LYS A 4 -15.91 4.16 -8.26
N GLY A 5 -15.48 5.43 -8.21
CA GLY A 5 -14.53 5.89 -7.21
C GLY A 5 -14.50 7.40 -7.11
N TYR A 6 -13.36 7.90 -6.63
CA TYR A 6 -13.10 9.31 -6.49
C TYR A 6 -11.77 9.67 -7.17
N ALA A 7 -11.76 10.74 -7.97
CA ALA A 7 -10.57 11.18 -8.67
C ALA A 7 -10.28 12.66 -8.45
N ALA A 8 -9.01 13.02 -8.42
CA ALA A 8 -8.56 14.37 -8.69
C ALA A 8 -8.54 14.56 -10.22
N LEU A 9 -9.21 15.60 -10.71
CA LEU A 9 -9.27 15.89 -12.16
C LEU A 9 -8.06 16.71 -12.65
N SER A 10 -7.38 17.38 -11.74
CA SER A 10 -6.16 18.17 -11.96
C SER A 10 -5.41 18.33 -10.65
N ALA A 11 -4.17 18.83 -10.72
CA ALA A 11 -3.36 19.13 -9.55
C ALA A 11 -4.11 20.00 -8.53
N LYS A 12 -4.05 19.61 -7.25
CA LYS A 12 -4.67 20.33 -6.12
C LYS A 12 -6.20 20.42 -6.15
N SER A 13 -6.88 19.78 -7.12
CA SER A 13 -8.36 19.72 -7.10
C SER A 13 -8.85 18.81 -5.97
N ALA A 14 -10.07 19.06 -5.50
CA ALA A 14 -10.76 18.12 -4.62
C ALA A 14 -11.02 16.79 -5.34
N LEU A 15 -11.11 15.71 -4.58
CA LEU A 15 -11.56 14.43 -5.12
C LEU A 15 -13.07 14.51 -5.41
N VAL A 16 -13.47 14.13 -6.59
CA VAL A 16 -14.87 14.10 -7.03
C VAL A 16 -15.29 12.70 -7.46
N PRO A 17 -16.58 12.34 -7.42
CA PRO A 17 -17.07 11.09 -7.97
C PRO A 17 -16.60 10.90 -9.41
N TYR A 18 -16.08 9.71 -9.71
CA TYR A 18 -15.51 9.40 -11.01
C TYR A 18 -15.81 7.95 -11.39
N GLU A 19 -16.28 7.74 -12.62
CA GLU A 19 -16.51 6.41 -13.19
C GLU A 19 -15.46 6.13 -14.26
N PHE A 20 -14.91 4.91 -14.25
CA PHE A 20 -13.94 4.47 -15.23
C PHE A 20 -14.05 2.96 -15.48
N ASN A 21 -13.34 2.47 -16.48
CA ASN A 21 -13.25 1.04 -16.73
C ASN A 21 -11.85 0.55 -16.36
N ARG A 22 -11.80 -0.44 -15.48
CA ARG A 22 -10.59 -1.24 -15.32
C ARG A 22 -10.41 -2.17 -16.51
N ARG A 23 -9.18 -2.49 -16.83
CA ARG A 23 -8.84 -3.46 -17.86
C ARG A 23 -9.49 -4.83 -17.58
N SER A 24 -9.61 -5.63 -18.61
CA SER A 24 -9.99 -7.05 -18.48
C SER A 24 -8.92 -7.84 -17.73
N LEU A 25 -9.30 -8.93 -17.09
CA LEU A 25 -8.37 -9.82 -16.42
C LEU A 25 -7.43 -10.47 -17.42
N ARG A 26 -6.14 -10.44 -17.12
CA ARG A 26 -5.12 -11.27 -17.74
C ARG A 26 -5.12 -12.66 -17.10
N PRO A 27 -4.45 -13.66 -17.69
CA PRO A 27 -4.49 -15.03 -17.16
C PRO A 27 -4.13 -15.19 -15.69
N ARG A 28 -3.20 -14.40 -15.17
CA ARG A 28 -2.75 -14.46 -13.76
C ARG A 28 -3.35 -13.39 -12.87
N ASP A 29 -4.32 -12.64 -13.35
CA ASP A 29 -4.96 -11.60 -12.57
C ASP A 29 -6.00 -12.14 -11.59
N VAL A 30 -6.24 -11.35 -10.57
CA VAL A 30 -7.40 -11.44 -9.68
C VAL A 30 -8.14 -10.12 -9.68
N ALA A 31 -9.46 -10.18 -9.64
CA ALA A 31 -10.31 -9.02 -9.42
C ALA A 31 -10.89 -9.08 -8.01
N LEU A 32 -11.03 -7.93 -7.38
CA LEU A 32 -11.56 -7.82 -6.03
C LEU A 32 -12.57 -6.69 -5.89
N ASP A 33 -13.56 -6.88 -5.04
CA ASP A 33 -14.34 -5.82 -4.44
C ASP A 33 -13.53 -5.22 -3.28
N ILE A 34 -13.33 -3.90 -3.30
CA ILE A 34 -12.60 -3.20 -2.24
C ILE A 34 -13.53 -3.00 -1.05
N TYR A 35 -13.06 -3.41 0.14
CA TYR A 35 -13.76 -3.20 1.39
C TYR A 35 -13.21 -1.98 2.14
N TYR A 36 -11.88 -1.82 2.14
CA TYR A 36 -11.20 -0.70 2.77
C TYR A 36 -10.04 -0.23 1.92
N ALA A 37 -9.88 1.07 1.83
CA ALA A 37 -8.71 1.73 1.29
C ALA A 37 -8.20 2.74 2.33
N GLY A 38 -6.99 2.53 2.84
CA GLY A 38 -6.36 3.44 3.78
C GLY A 38 -5.97 4.76 3.11
N ILE A 39 -5.80 5.81 3.92
CA ILE A 39 -5.38 7.14 3.46
C ILE A 39 -3.94 7.36 3.89
N CYS A 40 -3.05 7.54 2.92
CA CYS A 40 -1.66 7.85 3.12
C CYS A 40 -1.36 9.31 2.70
N HIS A 41 -0.36 9.91 3.32
CA HIS A 41 0.09 11.25 2.93
C HIS A 41 0.63 11.29 1.49
N SER A 42 1.11 10.16 0.98
CA SER A 42 1.52 10.01 -0.42
C SER A 42 0.39 10.30 -1.41
N ASP A 43 -0.85 9.95 -1.07
CA ASP A 43 -2.02 10.23 -1.91
C ASP A 43 -2.23 11.75 -2.07
N ILE A 44 -1.99 12.51 -1.00
CA ILE A 44 -2.06 13.97 -1.00
C ILE A 44 -0.93 14.57 -1.82
N HIS A 45 0.31 14.12 -1.59
CA HIS A 45 1.49 14.60 -2.32
C HIS A 45 1.36 14.38 -3.83
N GLN A 46 0.90 13.21 -4.25
CA GLN A 46 0.71 12.90 -5.66
C GLN A 46 -0.42 13.75 -6.28
N ALA A 47 -1.59 13.83 -5.60
CA ALA A 47 -2.72 14.61 -6.10
C ALA A 47 -2.41 16.13 -6.17
N ARG A 48 -1.40 16.60 -5.45
CA ARG A 48 -0.93 18.00 -5.44
C ARG A 48 0.29 18.26 -6.30
N GLU A 49 0.85 17.23 -6.95
CA GLU A 49 2.12 17.31 -7.70
C GLU A 49 3.29 17.82 -6.85
N GLU A 50 3.32 17.50 -5.57
CA GLU A 50 4.40 17.93 -4.66
C GLU A 50 5.69 17.10 -4.86
N TRP A 51 5.60 15.96 -5.54
CA TRP A 51 6.74 15.08 -5.87
C TRP A 51 7.09 15.09 -7.37
N GLY A 52 6.45 15.93 -8.15
CA GLY A 52 6.62 16.03 -9.59
C GLY A 52 5.32 15.85 -10.35
N PRO A 53 5.37 15.89 -11.70
CA PRO A 53 4.18 15.77 -12.54
C PRO A 53 3.39 14.50 -12.28
N SER A 54 2.07 14.61 -12.34
CA SER A 54 1.13 13.51 -12.11
C SER A 54 0.20 13.29 -13.30
N ILE A 55 -0.36 12.08 -13.39
CA ILE A 55 -1.30 11.69 -14.44
C ILE A 55 -2.73 11.96 -13.96
N PHE A 56 -3.46 12.79 -14.67
CA PHE A 56 -4.86 13.12 -14.37
C PHE A 56 -5.80 12.68 -15.51
N PRO A 57 -7.06 12.30 -15.22
CA PRO A 57 -7.67 12.13 -13.88
C PRO A 57 -6.92 11.08 -13.07
N MET A 58 -6.70 11.34 -11.76
CA MET A 58 -6.02 10.44 -10.84
C MET A 58 -7.00 9.87 -9.82
N VAL A 59 -7.10 8.55 -9.74
CA VAL A 59 -7.72 7.86 -8.59
C VAL A 59 -6.60 7.41 -7.66
N PRO A 60 -6.41 8.03 -6.49
CA PRO A 60 -5.37 7.64 -5.55
C PRO A 60 -5.70 6.37 -4.78
N GLY A 61 -4.88 6.04 -3.77
CA GLY A 61 -5.08 4.91 -2.87
C GLY A 61 -4.21 3.71 -3.19
N HIS A 62 -3.40 3.30 -2.21
CA HIS A 62 -2.45 2.19 -2.33
C HIS A 62 -2.38 1.35 -1.04
N GLU A 63 -3.37 1.46 -0.21
CA GLU A 63 -3.54 0.70 1.03
C GLU A 63 -4.88 -0.05 0.94
N ILE A 64 -4.94 -1.10 0.12
CA ILE A 64 -6.19 -1.72 -0.29
C ILE A 64 -6.37 -3.06 0.39
N VAL A 65 -7.56 -3.31 0.90
CA VAL A 65 -8.02 -4.63 1.34
C VAL A 65 -9.38 -4.90 0.72
N GLY A 66 -9.54 -6.07 0.14
CA GLY A 66 -10.78 -6.47 -0.49
C GLY A 66 -10.94 -7.97 -0.60
N LYS A 67 -12.05 -8.36 -1.20
CA LYS A 67 -12.44 -9.76 -1.39
C LYS A 67 -12.35 -10.12 -2.87
N VAL A 68 -11.69 -11.22 -3.17
CA VAL A 68 -11.59 -11.75 -4.54
C VAL A 68 -12.96 -12.12 -5.07
N ILE A 69 -13.34 -11.58 -6.22
CA ILE A 69 -14.62 -11.83 -6.90
C ILE A 69 -14.47 -12.61 -8.20
N GLU A 70 -13.30 -12.55 -8.84
CA GLU A 70 -13.01 -13.23 -10.10
C GLU A 70 -11.49 -13.52 -10.18
N ILE A 71 -11.11 -14.61 -10.84
CA ILE A 71 -9.71 -14.98 -11.07
C ILE A 71 -9.47 -15.27 -12.55
N GLY A 72 -8.29 -14.95 -13.03
CA GLY A 72 -7.84 -15.28 -14.39
C GLY A 72 -7.61 -16.78 -14.56
N SER A 73 -7.58 -17.21 -15.81
CA SER A 73 -7.54 -18.64 -16.18
C SER A 73 -6.30 -19.40 -15.70
N GLN A 74 -5.23 -18.71 -15.31
CA GLN A 74 -3.97 -19.28 -14.82
C GLN A 74 -3.65 -18.80 -13.39
N ALA A 75 -4.51 -18.00 -12.77
CA ALA A 75 -4.33 -17.59 -11.39
C ALA A 75 -4.56 -18.78 -10.44
N SER A 76 -3.66 -18.98 -9.51
CA SER A 76 -3.65 -20.15 -8.61
C SER A 76 -3.38 -19.81 -7.15
N LYS A 77 -2.86 -18.60 -6.88
CA LYS A 77 -2.48 -18.16 -5.54
C LYS A 77 -3.68 -17.86 -4.66
N PHE A 78 -4.78 -17.42 -5.26
CA PHE A 78 -6.00 -17.04 -4.54
C PHE A 78 -7.24 -17.72 -5.11
N LYS A 79 -8.28 -17.79 -4.27
CA LYS A 79 -9.61 -18.29 -4.64
C LYS A 79 -10.66 -17.19 -4.51
N VAL A 80 -11.73 -17.28 -5.30
CA VAL A 80 -12.90 -16.41 -5.12
C VAL A 80 -13.41 -16.51 -3.69
N GLY A 81 -13.64 -15.36 -3.08
CA GLY A 81 -14.08 -15.25 -1.68
C GLY A 81 -12.96 -15.00 -0.68
N GLU A 82 -11.69 -15.17 -1.03
CA GLU A 82 -10.57 -14.88 -0.14
C GLU A 82 -10.33 -13.37 0.01
N LEU A 83 -9.77 -13.00 1.17
CA LEU A 83 -9.37 -11.64 1.49
C LEU A 83 -7.91 -11.42 1.06
N ILE A 84 -7.69 -10.36 0.31
CA ILE A 84 -6.35 -9.99 -0.16
C ILE A 84 -6.07 -8.51 0.08
N GLY A 85 -4.78 -8.20 0.19
CA GLY A 85 -4.27 -6.84 0.27
C GLY A 85 -3.46 -6.46 -0.95
N VAL A 86 -3.50 -5.17 -1.32
CA VAL A 86 -2.71 -4.58 -2.41
C VAL A 86 -1.98 -3.35 -1.87
N GLY A 87 -0.68 -3.30 -2.10
CA GLY A 87 0.21 -2.26 -1.60
C GLY A 87 0.56 -1.19 -2.64
N VAL A 88 1.78 -0.66 -2.53
CA VAL A 88 2.23 0.54 -3.23
C VAL A 88 2.60 0.33 -4.69
N PHE A 89 2.81 -0.91 -5.14
CA PHE A 89 3.09 -1.23 -6.54
C PHE A 89 2.41 -2.53 -6.97
N VAL A 90 2.12 -2.64 -8.25
CA VAL A 90 1.25 -3.68 -8.83
C VAL A 90 1.90 -4.46 -9.96
N ASP A 91 3.10 -4.07 -10.39
CA ASP A 91 3.86 -4.78 -11.42
C ASP A 91 5.33 -4.35 -11.45
N SER A 92 6.18 -5.15 -12.12
CA SER A 92 7.58 -4.87 -12.43
C SER A 92 7.96 -5.51 -13.77
N CYS A 93 9.21 -5.37 -14.24
CA CYS A 93 9.64 -6.01 -15.49
C CYS A 93 9.77 -7.54 -15.37
N ARG A 94 9.92 -8.09 -14.16
CA ARG A 94 10.03 -9.53 -13.81
C ARG A 94 11.26 -10.26 -14.36
N ILE A 95 12.09 -9.61 -15.19
CA ILE A 95 13.22 -10.23 -15.89
C ILE A 95 14.59 -9.63 -15.53
N CYS A 96 14.66 -8.44 -14.93
CA CYS A 96 15.93 -7.88 -14.50
C CYS A 96 16.49 -8.59 -13.27
N SER A 97 17.77 -8.38 -12.98
CA SER A 97 18.44 -9.05 -11.85
C SER A 97 17.76 -8.83 -10.51
N SER A 98 17.23 -7.62 -10.26
CA SER A 98 16.49 -7.33 -9.04
C SER A 98 15.19 -8.13 -8.95
N CYS A 99 14.39 -8.16 -10.03
CA CYS A 99 13.14 -8.93 -10.07
C CYS A 99 13.40 -10.44 -9.91
N LEU A 100 14.42 -10.98 -10.59
CA LEU A 100 14.78 -12.39 -10.48
C LEU A 100 15.29 -12.76 -9.08
N ALA A 101 15.77 -11.79 -8.31
CA ALA A 101 16.19 -11.95 -6.92
C ALA A 101 15.05 -11.75 -5.90
N GLY A 102 13.79 -11.54 -6.34
CA GLY A 102 12.65 -11.25 -5.47
C GLY A 102 12.71 -9.86 -4.84
N LEU A 103 13.32 -8.91 -5.54
CA LEU A 103 13.50 -7.52 -5.11
C LEU A 103 12.83 -6.57 -6.11
N GLU A 104 11.57 -6.82 -6.43
CA GLU A 104 10.79 -6.12 -7.46
C GLU A 104 10.69 -4.62 -7.19
N GLN A 105 10.72 -4.20 -5.92
CA GLN A 105 10.78 -2.79 -5.52
C GLN A 105 12.01 -2.05 -6.04
N TYR A 106 13.07 -2.78 -6.41
CA TYR A 106 14.29 -2.28 -7.03
C TYR A 106 14.38 -2.64 -8.52
N CYS A 107 13.26 -2.84 -9.18
CA CYS A 107 13.22 -3.14 -10.61
C CYS A 107 14.01 -2.11 -11.42
N LEU A 108 14.96 -2.57 -12.25
CA LEU A 108 15.85 -1.68 -13.02
C LEU A 108 15.12 -0.87 -14.10
N GLU A 109 13.95 -1.34 -14.53
CA GLU A 109 13.06 -0.62 -15.45
C GLU A 109 11.99 0.21 -14.72
N GLY A 110 12.08 0.29 -13.39
CA GLY A 110 11.06 0.88 -12.54
C GLY A 110 9.89 -0.07 -12.25
N MET A 111 9.37 -0.01 -11.04
CA MET A 111 8.13 -0.66 -10.65
C MET A 111 6.92 0.10 -11.22
N THR A 112 5.79 -0.59 -11.42
CA THR A 112 4.52 0.05 -11.74
C THR A 112 3.78 0.39 -10.43
N GLY A 113 3.59 1.67 -10.15
CA GLY A 113 2.84 2.12 -8.98
C GLY A 113 1.37 1.73 -9.06
N THR A 114 0.73 1.60 -7.90
CA THR A 114 -0.69 1.27 -7.78
C THR A 114 -1.58 2.34 -8.38
N TYR A 115 -1.10 3.57 -8.41
CA TYR A 115 -1.69 4.71 -9.12
C TYR A 115 -0.59 5.68 -9.59
N ASN A 116 -0.97 6.70 -10.34
CA ASN A 116 -0.05 7.69 -10.93
C ASN A 116 1.08 7.05 -11.75
N ALA A 117 0.76 6.01 -12.48
CA ALA A 117 1.68 5.27 -13.33
C ALA A 117 0.94 4.80 -14.60
N LEU A 118 1.70 4.39 -15.59
CA LEU A 118 1.19 3.59 -16.70
C LEU A 118 1.50 2.11 -16.43
N GLU A 119 0.58 1.23 -16.80
CA GLU A 119 0.87 -0.21 -16.80
C GLU A 119 1.99 -0.54 -17.78
N ARG A 120 2.49 -1.77 -17.75
CA ARG A 120 3.62 -2.21 -18.59
C ARG A 120 3.34 -2.16 -20.11
N ASP A 121 2.10 -1.95 -20.53
CA ASP A 121 1.75 -1.66 -21.92
C ASP A 121 2.10 -0.23 -22.36
N GLY A 122 2.49 0.64 -21.41
CA GLY A 122 2.84 2.04 -21.64
C GLY A 122 1.65 2.95 -22.02
N LYS A 123 0.42 2.49 -21.85
CA LYS A 123 -0.81 3.19 -22.30
C LYS A 123 -1.89 3.20 -21.23
N THR A 124 -2.13 2.07 -20.56
CA THR A 124 -3.18 1.94 -19.56
C THR A 124 -2.78 2.69 -18.29
N VAL A 125 -3.62 3.64 -17.87
CA VAL A 125 -3.41 4.36 -16.62
C VAL A 125 -3.71 3.46 -15.43
N ALA A 126 -2.77 3.35 -14.50
CA ALA A 126 -2.96 2.71 -13.21
C ALA A 126 -3.78 3.63 -12.31
N TYR A 127 -4.98 3.19 -11.94
CA TYR A 127 -5.87 3.85 -10.98
C TYR A 127 -5.80 3.12 -9.63
N GLY A 128 -5.72 3.89 -8.55
CA GLY A 128 -5.59 3.38 -7.19
C GLY A 128 -6.89 2.83 -6.58
N GLY A 129 -6.87 2.70 -5.26
CA GLY A 129 -7.89 2.02 -4.47
C GLY A 129 -9.06 2.88 -3.98
N TYR A 130 -9.10 4.20 -4.26
CA TYR A 130 -10.28 4.99 -3.87
C TYR A 130 -11.45 4.75 -4.81
N CYS A 131 -11.83 3.48 -4.91
CA CYS A 131 -12.91 2.99 -5.77
C CYS A 131 -13.48 1.68 -5.22
N ASP A 132 -14.47 1.14 -5.89
CA ASP A 132 -15.18 -0.08 -5.46
C ASP A 132 -14.51 -1.39 -5.94
N LYS A 133 -13.70 -1.36 -7.01
CA LYS A 133 -13.11 -2.56 -7.61
C LYS A 133 -11.64 -2.40 -7.99
N PHE A 134 -10.88 -3.51 -7.93
CA PHE A 134 -9.49 -3.52 -8.36
C PHE A 134 -9.19 -4.77 -9.19
N VAL A 135 -8.18 -4.67 -10.08
CA VAL A 135 -7.63 -5.79 -10.85
C VAL A 135 -6.12 -5.76 -10.71
N ILE A 136 -5.53 -6.89 -10.34
CA ILE A 136 -4.10 -7.01 -10.07
C ILE A 136 -3.59 -8.39 -10.44
N ASP A 137 -2.35 -8.49 -10.88
CA ASP A 137 -1.66 -9.77 -10.99
C ASP A 137 -1.47 -10.40 -9.59
N GLU A 138 -1.76 -11.69 -9.47
CA GLU A 138 -1.74 -12.41 -8.20
C GLU A 138 -0.38 -12.33 -7.46
N ASP A 139 0.74 -12.17 -8.17
CA ASP A 139 2.08 -12.09 -7.55
C ASP A 139 2.25 -10.82 -6.72
N TYR A 140 1.52 -9.75 -7.04
CA TYR A 140 1.58 -8.46 -6.34
C TYR A 140 0.49 -8.26 -5.28
N ALA A 141 -0.34 -9.27 -5.06
CA ALA A 141 -1.31 -9.29 -3.97
C ALA A 141 -0.82 -10.18 -2.82
N VAL A 142 -1.26 -9.88 -1.60
CA VAL A 142 -0.91 -10.63 -0.39
C VAL A 142 -2.15 -11.17 0.30
N HIS A 143 -2.03 -12.35 0.95
CA HIS A 143 -3.10 -12.88 1.78
C HIS A 143 -3.34 -12.00 3.00
N VAL A 144 -4.59 -11.78 3.34
CA VAL A 144 -5.00 -11.10 4.58
C VAL A 144 -5.51 -12.14 5.58
N PRO A 145 -4.91 -12.21 6.79
CA PRO A 145 -5.39 -13.11 7.83
C PRO A 145 -6.83 -12.79 8.26
N GLN A 146 -7.66 -13.82 8.41
CA GLN A 146 -9.09 -13.66 8.71
C GLN A 146 -9.38 -13.17 10.15
N ASN A 147 -8.39 -13.27 11.04
CA ASN A 147 -8.50 -12.87 12.45
C ASN A 147 -8.15 -11.38 12.71
N LEU A 148 -7.90 -10.61 11.66
CA LEU A 148 -7.59 -9.18 11.78
C LEU A 148 -8.79 -8.32 11.37
N ASP A 149 -8.93 -7.17 12.03
CA ASP A 149 -9.86 -6.13 11.59
C ASP A 149 -9.40 -5.53 10.26
N LEU A 150 -10.22 -5.65 9.23
CA LEU A 150 -9.86 -5.26 7.86
C LEU A 150 -9.59 -3.75 7.73
N ALA A 151 -10.27 -2.92 8.51
CA ALA A 151 -10.01 -1.48 8.53
C ALA A 151 -8.60 -1.17 9.05
N GLY A 152 -8.12 -1.95 10.04
CA GLY A 152 -6.76 -1.85 10.57
C GLY A 152 -5.70 -2.48 9.68
N VAL A 153 -6.08 -3.42 8.80
CA VAL A 153 -5.15 -4.09 7.87
C VAL A 153 -4.79 -3.20 6.69
N ALA A 154 -5.72 -2.41 6.16
CA ALA A 154 -5.47 -1.60 4.97
C ALA A 154 -4.20 -0.74 5.09
N PRO A 155 -3.94 0.02 6.18
CA PRO A 155 -2.70 0.78 6.35
C PRO A 155 -1.42 -0.08 6.41
N LEU A 156 -1.51 -1.37 6.69
CA LEU A 156 -0.35 -2.26 6.71
C LEU A 156 0.23 -2.45 5.30
N MET A 157 -0.56 -2.25 4.26
CA MET A 157 -0.13 -2.40 2.86
C MET A 157 0.85 -1.29 2.43
N CYS A 158 0.94 -0.18 3.18
CA CYS A 158 1.94 0.87 2.99
C CYS A 158 2.77 1.05 4.27
N ALA A 159 2.20 1.63 5.33
CA ALA A 159 2.92 1.93 6.56
C ALA A 159 3.49 0.66 7.22
N GLY A 160 2.76 -0.47 7.17
CA GLY A 160 3.23 -1.74 7.70
C GLY A 160 4.46 -2.25 6.98
N ILE A 161 4.37 -2.46 5.68
CA ILE A 161 5.49 -2.99 4.89
C ILE A 161 6.68 -2.03 4.87
N THR A 162 6.46 -0.72 4.97
CA THR A 162 7.54 0.27 5.00
C THR A 162 8.37 0.18 6.28
N LEU A 163 7.75 -0.08 7.41
CA LEU A 163 8.42 -0.06 8.73
C LEU A 163 8.92 -1.44 9.18
N TYR A 164 8.26 -2.52 8.80
CA TYR A 164 8.61 -3.87 9.24
C TYR A 164 9.95 -4.38 8.69
N PRO A 165 10.24 -4.31 7.36
CA PRO A 165 11.50 -4.82 6.82
C PRO A 165 12.76 -4.16 7.40
N PRO A 166 12.88 -2.83 7.53
CA PRO A 166 14.07 -2.25 8.13
C PRO A 166 14.27 -2.70 9.58
N LEU A 167 13.21 -2.80 10.38
CA LEU A 167 13.32 -3.31 11.74
C LEU A 167 13.85 -4.76 11.78
N LYS A 168 13.36 -5.61 10.87
CA LYS A 168 13.83 -7.00 10.72
C LYS A 168 15.27 -7.06 10.21
N ASN A 169 15.60 -6.29 9.18
CA ASN A 169 16.93 -6.30 8.55
C ASN A 169 18.03 -5.82 9.52
N TRP A 170 17.70 -4.90 10.41
CA TRP A 170 18.62 -4.39 11.43
C TRP A 170 18.49 -5.10 12.78
N ASN A 171 17.78 -6.25 12.80
CA ASN A 171 17.62 -7.10 13.98
C ASN A 171 17.07 -6.35 15.20
N ALA A 172 16.08 -5.48 15.00
CA ALA A 172 15.35 -4.86 16.11
C ALA A 172 14.72 -5.97 16.97
N GLY A 173 14.96 -5.90 18.30
CA GLY A 173 14.51 -6.96 19.21
C GLY A 173 15.04 -6.76 20.62
N PRO A 174 14.99 -7.80 21.47
CA PRO A 174 15.45 -7.73 22.86
C PRO A 174 16.89 -7.22 22.96
N GLY A 175 17.11 -6.26 23.86
CA GLY A 175 18.42 -5.62 24.08
C GLY A 175 18.81 -4.56 23.03
N LYS A 176 17.94 -4.27 22.06
CA LYS A 176 18.16 -3.20 21.09
C LYS A 176 17.34 -1.97 21.43
N LYS A 177 17.91 -0.79 21.14
CA LYS A 177 17.23 0.51 21.24
C LYS A 177 16.85 0.98 19.84
N VAL A 178 15.58 1.37 19.67
CA VAL A 178 15.02 1.87 18.40
C VAL A 178 14.49 3.27 18.64
N GLY A 179 14.99 4.22 17.85
CA GLY A 179 14.46 5.59 17.82
C GLY A 179 13.48 5.76 16.66
N VAL A 180 12.28 6.24 16.94
CA VAL A 180 11.28 6.58 15.93
C VAL A 180 11.12 8.09 15.87
N MET A 181 11.50 8.70 14.74
CA MET A 181 11.38 10.14 14.54
C MET A 181 10.04 10.48 13.90
N GLY A 182 9.20 11.22 14.64
CA GLY A 182 7.85 11.58 14.22
C GLY A 182 6.81 10.51 14.55
N LEU A 183 5.65 10.93 15.06
CA LEU A 183 4.52 10.05 15.38
C LEU A 183 3.32 10.43 14.50
N GLY A 184 3.42 10.07 13.23
CA GLY A 184 2.34 10.13 12.24
C GLY A 184 1.88 8.73 11.85
N GLY A 185 1.26 8.58 10.68
CA GLY A 185 0.78 7.30 10.15
C GLY A 185 1.86 6.21 10.10
N LEU A 186 3.05 6.52 9.60
CA LEU A 186 4.18 5.58 9.60
C LEU A 186 4.76 5.40 11.00
N GLY A 187 5.08 6.50 11.70
CA GLY A 187 5.75 6.44 12.99
C GLY A 187 5.02 5.61 14.03
N HIS A 188 3.68 5.68 14.09
CA HIS A 188 2.92 4.86 15.03
C HIS A 188 3.06 3.36 14.73
N MET A 189 3.13 2.94 13.46
CA MET A 189 3.41 1.54 13.09
C MET A 189 4.84 1.15 13.45
N GLY A 190 5.81 2.07 13.27
CA GLY A 190 7.20 1.85 13.70
C GLY A 190 7.33 1.57 15.19
N VAL A 191 6.65 2.35 16.03
CA VAL A 191 6.61 2.13 17.49
C VAL A 191 5.99 0.76 17.82
N LYS A 192 4.84 0.45 17.25
CA LYS A 192 4.13 -0.82 17.51
C LYS A 192 4.97 -2.03 17.07
N PHE A 193 5.59 -1.99 15.89
CA PHE A 193 6.44 -3.09 15.43
C PHE A 193 7.73 -3.22 16.23
N ALA A 194 8.42 -2.12 16.54
CA ALA A 194 9.64 -2.17 17.34
C ALA A 194 9.35 -2.76 18.74
N ASN A 195 8.26 -2.32 19.38
CA ASN A 195 7.81 -2.86 20.65
C ASN A 195 7.42 -4.35 20.54
N ALA A 196 6.64 -4.74 19.52
CA ALA A 196 6.26 -6.14 19.31
C ALA A 196 7.45 -7.06 19.02
N LEU A 197 8.52 -6.54 18.44
CA LEU A 197 9.79 -7.25 18.25
C LEU A 197 10.63 -7.33 19.53
N GLY A 198 10.24 -6.62 20.60
CA GLY A 198 10.91 -6.64 21.90
C GLY A 198 12.02 -5.61 22.07
N ALA A 199 12.08 -4.59 21.19
CA ALA A 199 13.05 -3.50 21.32
C ALA A 199 12.59 -2.44 22.32
N GLU A 200 13.56 -1.79 22.98
CA GLU A 200 13.32 -0.58 23.76
C GLU A 200 13.10 0.58 22.79
N THR A 201 11.88 1.14 22.76
CA THR A 201 11.51 2.13 21.73
C THR A 201 11.38 3.54 22.31
N THR A 202 12.07 4.49 21.70
CA THR A 202 12.00 5.94 22.02
C THR A 202 11.38 6.69 20.86
N VAL A 203 10.45 7.62 21.16
CA VAL A 203 9.83 8.49 20.14
C VAL A 203 10.38 9.91 20.25
N PHE A 204 10.83 10.44 19.12
CA PHE A 204 11.21 11.84 18.96
C PHE A 204 10.09 12.61 18.27
N SER A 205 9.43 13.50 18.99
CA SER A 205 8.30 14.29 18.45
C SER A 205 8.34 15.72 18.95
N HIS A 206 7.99 16.67 18.09
CA HIS A 206 7.78 18.07 18.47
C HIS A 206 6.38 18.33 19.04
N SER A 207 5.53 17.30 19.16
CA SER A 207 4.14 17.43 19.62
C SER A 207 3.97 16.75 20.99
N PRO A 208 4.07 17.47 22.11
CA PRO A 208 3.92 16.92 23.46
C PRO A 208 2.58 16.19 23.68
N SER A 209 1.52 16.64 23.00
CA SER A 209 0.19 16.01 23.09
C SER A 209 0.17 14.55 22.66
N LYS A 210 1.18 14.06 21.93
CA LYS A 210 1.28 12.67 21.45
C LYS A 210 2.02 11.74 22.42
N GLU A 211 2.54 12.24 23.53
CA GLU A 211 3.31 11.44 24.50
C GLU A 211 2.51 10.26 25.05
N LEU A 212 1.26 10.49 25.45
CA LEU A 212 0.40 9.44 25.99
C LEU A 212 0.10 8.35 24.94
N ASP A 213 -0.07 8.74 23.69
CA ASP A 213 -0.31 7.77 22.61
C ASP A 213 0.96 6.97 22.30
N ALA A 214 2.13 7.61 22.29
CA ALA A 214 3.40 6.91 22.13
C ALA A 214 3.59 5.84 23.21
N LYS A 215 3.37 6.19 24.48
CA LYS A 215 3.45 5.25 25.62
C LYS A 215 2.46 4.09 25.52
N LYS A 216 1.19 4.37 25.13
CA LYS A 216 0.18 3.32 24.88
C LYS A 216 0.59 2.32 23.78
N MET A 217 1.36 2.79 22.80
CA MET A 217 1.88 1.95 21.71
C MET A 217 3.16 1.18 22.07
N GLY A 218 3.72 1.42 23.27
CA GLY A 218 4.87 0.70 23.80
C GLY A 218 6.19 1.48 23.76
N SER A 219 6.16 2.80 23.54
CA SER A 219 7.35 3.64 23.72
C SER A 219 7.70 3.76 25.21
N VAL A 220 8.99 3.69 25.54
CA VAL A 220 9.49 3.91 26.92
C VAL A 220 9.76 5.39 27.20
N SER A 221 9.99 6.17 26.16
CA SER A 221 10.24 7.61 26.21
C SER A 221 9.97 8.28 24.86
#